data_b9cb1a3275d5bfb071ca3fbcf9dc6bc4
#
_entry.id   b9cb1a3275d5bfb071ca3fbcf9dc6bc4
#
_cell.length_a   1.000
_cell.length_b   1.000
_cell.length_c   1.000
_cell.angle_alpha   90.00
_cell.angle_beta   90.00
_cell.angle_gamma   90.00
#
_symmetry.space_group_name_H-M   'P 1'
#
loop_
_entity.id
_entity.type
_entity.pdbx_description
1 polymer ?
#
loop_
_entity_poly.entity_id
_entity_poly.type
_entity_poly.pdbx_seq_one_letter_code
_entity_poly.pdbx_strand_id
1 'polypeptide(L)'
;MSVSLAKGQNGPLDVSDVVVSVQLAAAADLSALLVTSNGKVRSDADFVFFNQPTGPGVQLVPNPGGIASLRVSLAGVPADIEQVRAVITLDDASSNFGRTAAPTARVSDAAGNVLYEYVIDGLTTESIVIALEVYRRQGAWKVRAVGQGYAGGFAALVTDHGVSVDDAPPPPPTPVAAPAPITPPSSVAPTPPAYNQPPQQQPSYNAPPVPPAPPAYN
;
A
#
# COMPACT_ATOMS: atom_id res chain seq x y z
N MET A 1 -0.94 -33.51 -2.18
CA MET A 1 -2.26 -33.02 -2.65
C MET A 1 -2.56 -31.76 -1.86
N SER A 2 -2.88 -30.65 -2.51
CA SER A 2 -3.31 -29.42 -1.84
C SER A 2 -4.79 -29.50 -1.45
N VAL A 3 -5.17 -28.80 -0.38
CA VAL A 3 -6.58 -28.70 0.07
C VAL A 3 -7.09 -27.32 -0.33
N SER A 4 -8.20 -27.26 -1.06
CA SER A 4 -8.91 -26.02 -1.35
C SER A 4 -9.79 -25.63 -0.17
N LEU A 5 -9.61 -24.40 0.33
CA LEU A 5 -10.40 -23.85 1.43
C LEU A 5 -11.49 -22.94 0.88
N ALA A 6 -12.69 -23.01 1.48
CA ALA A 6 -13.71 -21.99 1.34
C ALA A 6 -13.57 -20.94 2.47
N LYS A 7 -14.16 -19.76 2.27
CA LYS A 7 -14.17 -18.68 3.28
C LYS A 7 -14.61 -19.20 4.64
N GLY A 8 -13.81 -18.91 5.68
CA GLY A 8 -14.02 -19.36 7.05
C GLY A 8 -13.50 -20.77 7.37
N GLN A 9 -13.19 -21.59 6.36
CA GLN A 9 -12.59 -22.90 6.60
C GLN A 9 -11.16 -22.80 7.09
N ASN A 10 -10.70 -23.82 7.81
CA ASN A 10 -9.35 -23.90 8.37
C ASN A 10 -8.79 -25.31 8.25
N GLY A 11 -7.46 -25.42 8.38
CA GLY A 11 -6.73 -26.67 8.40
C GLY A 11 -5.50 -26.62 9.32
N PRO A 12 -4.98 -27.77 9.78
CA PRO A 12 -3.78 -27.83 10.61
C PRO A 12 -2.51 -27.49 9.82
N LEU A 13 -1.49 -27.01 10.53
CA LEU A 13 -0.15 -26.78 10.00
C LEU A 13 0.84 -27.62 10.83
N ASP A 14 1.12 -28.83 10.34
CA ASP A 14 2.04 -29.79 11.01
C ASP A 14 3.46 -29.64 10.41
N VAL A 15 3.91 -28.39 10.24
CA VAL A 15 5.22 -28.01 9.68
C VAL A 15 5.86 -26.93 10.54
N SER A 16 7.18 -26.74 10.40
CA SER A 16 7.91 -25.70 11.15
C SER A 16 7.80 -24.32 10.51
N ASP A 17 7.73 -24.29 9.19
CA ASP A 17 7.75 -23.06 8.39
C ASP A 17 6.71 -23.16 7.29
N VAL A 18 6.07 -22.05 7.01
CA VAL A 18 5.13 -21.90 5.89
C VAL A 18 5.50 -20.72 5.01
N VAL A 19 5.15 -20.81 3.75
CA VAL A 19 5.26 -19.73 2.78
C VAL A 19 3.87 -19.39 2.28
N VAL A 20 3.45 -18.15 2.51
CA VAL A 20 2.22 -17.60 1.95
C VAL A 20 2.55 -16.85 0.67
N SER A 21 1.90 -17.21 -0.40
CA SER A 21 2.02 -16.53 -1.70
C SER A 21 0.65 -16.18 -2.27
N VAL A 22 0.62 -15.20 -3.18
CA VAL A 22 -0.61 -14.73 -3.81
C VAL A 22 -0.43 -14.71 -5.31
N GLN A 23 -1.43 -15.20 -6.02
CA GLN A 23 -1.56 -15.06 -7.47
C GLN A 23 -2.68 -14.06 -7.76
N LEU A 24 -2.33 -12.98 -8.44
CA LEU A 24 -3.24 -11.91 -8.87
C LEU A 24 -2.70 -11.31 -10.17
N ALA A 25 -3.60 -10.96 -11.09
CA ALA A 25 -3.21 -10.34 -12.37
C ALA A 25 -2.88 -8.84 -12.23
N ALA A 26 -3.40 -8.17 -11.18
CA ALA A 26 -3.09 -6.77 -10.88
C ALA A 26 -1.80 -6.65 -10.05
N ALA A 27 -1.13 -5.51 -10.15
CA ALA A 27 -0.03 -5.15 -9.27
C ALA A 27 -0.56 -4.95 -7.83
N ALA A 28 0.10 -5.58 -6.88
CA ALA A 28 -0.31 -5.55 -5.48
C ALA A 28 0.87 -5.88 -4.56
N ASP A 29 0.81 -5.35 -3.35
CA ASP A 29 1.72 -5.68 -2.26
C ASP A 29 1.12 -6.75 -1.36
N LEU A 30 2.00 -7.63 -0.85
CA LEU A 30 1.69 -8.57 0.22
C LEU A 30 2.36 -8.08 1.49
N SER A 31 1.62 -8.04 2.59
CA SER A 31 2.09 -7.66 3.91
C SER A 31 1.54 -8.59 4.98
N ALA A 32 2.09 -8.51 6.20
CA ALA A 32 1.60 -9.28 7.33
C ALA A 32 1.38 -8.40 8.56
N LEU A 33 0.29 -8.66 9.28
CA LEU A 33 0.01 -8.13 10.61
C LEU A 33 0.14 -9.27 11.62
N LEU A 34 0.99 -9.06 12.64
CA LEU A 34 1.14 -9.96 13.76
C LEU A 34 0.23 -9.44 14.88
N VAL A 35 -0.83 -10.16 15.18
CA VAL A 35 -1.84 -9.68 16.14
C VAL A 35 -1.93 -10.58 17.36
N THR A 36 -2.17 -9.95 18.48
CA THR A 36 -2.38 -10.60 19.78
C THR A 36 -3.81 -11.14 19.89
N SER A 37 -4.14 -11.75 21.01
CA SER A 37 -5.47 -12.33 21.26
C SER A 37 -6.63 -11.32 21.18
N ASN A 38 -6.35 -10.02 21.39
CA ASN A 38 -7.34 -8.95 21.24
C ASN A 38 -7.49 -8.44 19.80
N GLY A 39 -6.82 -9.07 18.82
CA GLY A 39 -6.89 -8.71 17.40
C GLY A 39 -6.11 -7.46 17.02
N LYS A 40 -5.22 -6.96 17.89
CA LYS A 40 -4.42 -5.75 17.69
C LYS A 40 -2.94 -6.10 17.59
N VAL A 41 -2.19 -5.27 16.86
CA VAL A 41 -0.72 -5.29 16.89
C VAL A 41 -0.21 -4.71 18.20
N ARG A 42 1.01 -5.06 18.61
CA ARG A 42 1.64 -4.52 19.82
C ARG A 42 2.37 -3.21 19.54
N SER A 43 2.95 -3.12 18.35
CA SER A 43 3.70 -1.96 17.86
C SER A 43 3.90 -2.08 16.35
N ASP A 44 4.52 -1.09 15.73
CA ASP A 44 4.85 -1.07 14.30
C ASP A 44 5.78 -2.21 13.88
N ALA A 45 6.60 -2.76 14.80
CA ALA A 45 7.43 -3.95 14.56
C ALA A 45 6.61 -5.20 14.20
N ASP A 46 5.33 -5.21 14.49
CA ASP A 46 4.38 -6.28 14.17
C ASP A 46 3.71 -6.12 12.80
N PHE A 47 4.08 -5.09 12.03
CA PHE A 47 3.65 -4.89 10.66
C PHE A 47 4.82 -5.14 9.70
N VAL A 48 4.74 -6.23 8.92
CA VAL A 48 5.77 -6.64 7.95
C VAL A 48 5.29 -6.27 6.56
N PHE A 49 6.06 -5.42 5.86
CA PHE A 49 5.73 -4.92 4.52
C PHE A 49 7.02 -4.53 3.77
N PHE A 50 6.94 -4.00 2.56
CA PHE A 50 8.12 -3.75 1.70
C PHE A 50 9.19 -2.84 2.32
N ASN A 51 8.81 -1.82 3.12
CA ASN A 51 9.77 -0.96 3.83
C ASN A 51 10.28 -1.57 5.14
N GLN A 52 9.58 -2.53 5.70
CA GLN A 52 9.95 -3.29 6.90
C GLN A 52 9.76 -4.79 6.62
N PRO A 53 10.66 -5.40 5.81
CA PRO A 53 10.45 -6.75 5.29
C PRO A 53 10.66 -7.87 6.30
N THR A 54 11.04 -7.55 7.54
CA THR A 54 11.32 -8.54 8.58
C THR A 54 10.64 -8.16 9.90
N GLY A 55 9.92 -9.09 10.46
CA GLY A 55 9.30 -9.01 11.78
C GLY A 55 9.54 -10.29 12.60
N PRO A 56 9.04 -10.37 13.83
CA PRO A 56 9.26 -11.52 14.71
C PRO A 56 8.68 -12.82 14.12
N GLY A 57 9.53 -13.70 13.61
CA GLY A 57 9.15 -14.96 12.98
C GLY A 57 8.51 -14.83 11.57
N VAL A 58 8.49 -13.63 11.00
CA VAL A 58 7.91 -13.37 9.68
C VAL A 58 8.87 -12.59 8.81
N GLN A 59 8.97 -12.97 7.55
CA GLN A 59 9.81 -12.29 6.55
C GLN A 59 9.08 -12.17 5.23
N LEU A 60 9.09 -10.98 4.66
CA LEU A 60 8.68 -10.73 3.28
C LEU A 60 9.84 -11.09 2.35
N VAL A 61 9.60 -12.01 1.42
CA VAL A 61 10.58 -12.48 0.44
C VAL A 61 10.22 -11.89 -0.91
N PRO A 62 11.05 -11.02 -1.50
CA PRO A 62 10.80 -10.44 -2.81
C PRO A 62 10.67 -11.53 -3.89
N ASN A 63 9.77 -11.31 -4.85
CA ASN A 63 9.61 -12.14 -6.01
C ASN A 63 9.81 -11.26 -7.28
N PRO A 64 10.95 -11.36 -7.97
CA PRO A 64 11.20 -10.55 -9.16
C PRO A 64 10.11 -10.74 -10.23
N GLY A 65 9.40 -9.66 -10.55
CA GLY A 65 8.33 -9.67 -11.56
C GLY A 65 6.99 -10.18 -11.07
N GLY A 66 6.79 -10.35 -9.76
CA GLY A 66 5.52 -10.76 -9.15
C GLY A 66 5.35 -10.25 -7.74
N ILE A 67 4.23 -10.59 -7.14
CA ILE A 67 3.92 -10.26 -5.74
C ILE A 67 4.90 -11.02 -4.84
N ALA A 68 5.47 -10.33 -3.83
CA ALA A 68 6.31 -10.93 -2.81
C ALA A 68 5.60 -12.09 -2.09
N SER A 69 6.33 -12.93 -1.38
CA SER A 69 5.76 -13.97 -0.52
C SER A 69 6.13 -13.73 0.95
N LEU A 70 5.31 -14.23 1.87
CA LEU A 70 5.59 -14.20 3.30
C LEU A 70 6.10 -15.56 3.75
N ARG A 71 7.31 -15.60 4.32
CA ARG A 71 7.80 -16.75 5.06
C ARG A 71 7.46 -16.58 6.54
N VAL A 72 6.82 -17.57 7.13
CA VAL A 72 6.48 -17.59 8.55
C VAL A 72 7.16 -18.79 9.22
N SER A 73 8.10 -18.52 10.12
CA SER A 73 8.69 -19.54 10.99
C SER A 73 7.83 -19.66 12.24
N LEU A 74 7.05 -20.74 12.32
CA LEU A 74 6.01 -20.90 13.36
C LEU A 74 6.59 -20.90 14.78
N ALA A 75 7.80 -21.43 14.94
CA ALA A 75 8.52 -21.41 16.22
C ALA A 75 9.13 -20.05 16.54
N GLY A 76 9.35 -19.21 15.51
CA GLY A 76 9.92 -17.85 15.66
C GLY A 76 8.88 -16.79 16.02
N VAL A 77 7.59 -17.06 15.83
CA VAL A 77 6.53 -16.13 16.21
C VAL A 77 6.38 -16.07 17.72
N PRO A 78 6.43 -14.87 18.36
CA PRO A 78 6.31 -14.70 19.83
C PRO A 78 5.06 -15.34 20.40
N ALA A 79 5.13 -15.75 21.68
CA ALA A 79 4.06 -16.50 22.32
C ALA A 79 2.77 -15.70 22.52
N ASP A 80 2.88 -14.38 22.61
CA ASP A 80 1.76 -13.44 22.76
C ASP A 80 1.11 -13.03 21.42
N ILE A 81 1.73 -13.44 20.30
CA ILE A 81 1.10 -13.32 18.96
C ILE A 81 0.26 -14.58 18.71
N GLU A 82 -1.02 -14.36 18.55
CA GLU A 82 -2.00 -15.42 18.28
C GLU A 82 -2.23 -15.66 16.78
N GLN A 83 -2.02 -14.62 15.94
CA GLN A 83 -2.33 -14.67 14.52
C GLN A 83 -1.30 -13.88 13.70
N VAL A 84 -0.94 -14.43 12.55
CA VAL A 84 -0.23 -13.74 11.47
C VAL A 84 -1.21 -13.62 10.31
N ARG A 85 -1.68 -12.41 10.01
CA ARG A 85 -2.65 -12.12 8.96
C ARG A 85 -1.95 -11.69 7.70
N ALA A 86 -2.16 -12.40 6.60
CA ALA A 86 -1.65 -12.04 5.28
C ALA A 86 -2.61 -11.07 4.59
N VAL A 87 -2.11 -9.89 4.25
CA VAL A 87 -2.88 -8.78 3.69
C VAL A 87 -2.42 -8.49 2.27
N ILE A 88 -3.35 -8.41 1.33
CA ILE A 88 -3.10 -8.00 -0.05
C ILE A 88 -3.60 -6.58 -0.22
N THR A 89 -2.76 -5.69 -0.72
CA THR A 89 -3.09 -4.29 -1.02
C THR A 89 -2.83 -4.03 -2.49
N LEU A 90 -3.82 -3.52 -3.23
CA LEU A 90 -3.63 -3.10 -4.62
C LEU A 90 -2.74 -1.86 -4.65
N ASP A 91 -1.76 -1.82 -5.58
CA ASP A 91 -0.85 -0.67 -5.74
C ASP A 91 -1.58 0.57 -6.24
N ASP A 92 -2.60 0.38 -7.09
CA ASP A 92 -3.43 1.47 -7.57
C ASP A 92 -4.57 1.74 -6.56
N ALA A 93 -4.42 2.81 -5.76
CA ALA A 93 -5.39 3.24 -4.77
C ALA A 93 -6.77 3.60 -5.37
N SER A 94 -6.86 3.86 -6.68
CA SER A 94 -8.12 4.13 -7.40
C SER A 94 -8.80 2.86 -7.91
N SER A 95 -8.13 1.71 -7.83
CA SER A 95 -8.62 0.41 -8.25
C SER A 95 -9.29 -0.34 -7.09
N ASN A 96 -9.97 -1.42 -7.43
CA ASN A 96 -10.56 -2.36 -6.47
C ASN A 96 -10.54 -3.78 -7.01
N PHE A 97 -10.70 -4.76 -6.12
CA PHE A 97 -10.68 -6.18 -6.49
C PHE A 97 -11.84 -6.58 -7.40
N GLY A 98 -12.96 -5.86 -7.40
CA GLY A 98 -14.09 -6.13 -8.30
C GLY A 98 -13.78 -5.92 -9.78
N ARG A 99 -12.65 -5.26 -10.09
CA ARG A 99 -12.16 -5.05 -11.45
C ARG A 99 -11.08 -6.04 -11.88
N THR A 100 -10.68 -6.95 -11.00
CA THR A 100 -9.64 -7.95 -11.24
C THR A 100 -10.21 -9.35 -11.18
N ALA A 101 -9.47 -10.33 -11.71
CA ALA A 101 -9.75 -11.72 -11.39
C ALA A 101 -9.56 -11.95 -9.88
N ALA A 102 -10.34 -12.85 -9.31
CA ALA A 102 -10.28 -13.17 -7.88
C ALA A 102 -8.85 -13.57 -7.48
N PRO A 103 -8.27 -12.96 -6.42
CA PRO A 103 -6.97 -13.35 -5.93
C PRO A 103 -6.97 -14.79 -5.42
N THR A 104 -5.87 -15.50 -5.65
CA THR A 104 -5.68 -16.85 -5.08
C THR A 104 -4.52 -16.82 -4.09
N ALA A 105 -4.80 -17.09 -2.81
CA ALA A 105 -3.80 -17.25 -1.78
C ALA A 105 -3.42 -18.72 -1.63
N ARG A 106 -2.11 -18.99 -1.47
CA ARG A 106 -1.57 -20.35 -1.27
C ARG A 106 -0.68 -20.38 -0.02
N VAL A 107 -0.76 -21.49 0.68
CA VAL A 107 0.14 -21.81 1.79
C VAL A 107 0.92 -23.05 1.41
N SER A 108 2.23 -22.94 1.39
CA SER A 108 3.16 -24.03 1.07
C SER A 108 4.08 -24.31 2.27
N ASP A 109 4.65 -25.49 2.31
CA ASP A 109 5.76 -25.81 3.20
C ASP A 109 7.09 -25.18 2.71
N ALA A 110 8.16 -25.34 3.47
CA ALA A 110 9.49 -24.85 3.11
C ALA A 110 10.08 -25.52 1.85
N ALA A 111 9.58 -26.70 1.45
CA ALA A 111 9.99 -27.43 0.24
C ALA A 111 9.21 -26.95 -1.00
N GLY A 112 8.21 -26.07 -0.84
CA GLY A 112 7.37 -25.56 -1.92
C GLY A 112 6.14 -26.41 -2.23
N ASN A 113 5.84 -27.43 -1.43
CA ASN A 113 4.62 -28.22 -1.61
C ASN A 113 3.42 -27.39 -1.14
N VAL A 114 2.43 -27.17 -2.02
CA VAL A 114 1.21 -26.45 -1.66
C VAL A 114 0.36 -27.32 -0.73
N LEU A 115 0.13 -26.80 0.48
CA LEU A 115 -0.71 -27.42 1.51
C LEU A 115 -2.16 -26.99 1.35
N TYR A 116 -2.37 -25.67 1.21
CA TYR A 116 -3.69 -25.06 1.11
C TYR A 116 -3.74 -24.04 -0.01
N GLU A 117 -4.93 -23.92 -0.62
CA GLU A 117 -5.24 -22.90 -1.61
C GLU A 117 -6.61 -22.29 -1.27
N TYR A 118 -6.73 -20.97 -1.42
CA TYR A 118 -7.97 -20.24 -1.22
C TYR A 118 -8.17 -19.20 -2.32
N VAL A 119 -9.26 -19.33 -3.08
CA VAL A 119 -9.72 -18.32 -4.05
C VAL A 119 -10.59 -17.33 -3.30
N ILE A 120 -10.19 -16.03 -3.33
CA ILE A 120 -10.86 -14.97 -2.57
C ILE A 120 -11.91 -14.34 -3.47
N ASP A 121 -13.10 -14.88 -3.44
CA ASP A 121 -14.26 -14.41 -4.21
C ASP A 121 -15.10 -13.38 -3.44
N GLY A 122 -16.07 -12.78 -4.13
CA GLY A 122 -17.05 -11.86 -3.55
C GLY A 122 -16.50 -10.47 -3.19
N LEU A 123 -15.27 -10.13 -3.60
CA LEU A 123 -14.73 -8.77 -3.48
C LEU A 123 -15.29 -7.88 -4.57
N THR A 124 -15.62 -6.62 -4.24
CA THR A 124 -16.27 -5.67 -5.14
C THR A 124 -15.58 -4.31 -5.16
N THR A 125 -15.64 -3.55 -4.07
CA THR A 125 -15.12 -2.18 -3.95
C THR A 125 -13.86 -2.08 -3.11
N GLU A 126 -13.43 -3.19 -2.52
CA GLU A 126 -12.28 -3.26 -1.63
C GLU A 126 -10.98 -3.16 -2.42
N SER A 127 -10.02 -2.39 -1.92
CA SER A 127 -8.64 -2.29 -2.42
C SER A 127 -7.65 -3.04 -1.54
N ILE A 128 -8.07 -3.45 -0.34
CA ILE A 128 -7.27 -4.25 0.60
C ILE A 128 -8.11 -5.44 1.07
N VAL A 129 -7.46 -6.59 1.24
CA VAL A 129 -8.10 -7.79 1.76
C VAL A 129 -7.16 -8.57 2.68
N ILE A 130 -7.63 -8.97 3.86
CA ILE A 130 -7.00 -10.03 4.65
C ILE A 130 -7.35 -11.34 3.94
N ALA A 131 -6.37 -11.94 3.29
CA ALA A 131 -6.55 -13.14 2.50
C ALA A 131 -6.76 -14.37 3.40
N LEU A 132 -5.80 -14.61 4.27
CA LEU A 132 -5.80 -15.72 5.21
C LEU A 132 -5.03 -15.34 6.48
N GLU A 133 -5.16 -16.16 7.50
CA GLU A 133 -4.38 -16.04 8.72
C GLU A 133 -3.77 -17.39 9.10
N VAL A 134 -2.54 -17.34 9.60
CA VAL A 134 -1.87 -18.43 10.29
C VAL A 134 -2.03 -18.15 11.79
N TYR A 135 -2.67 -19.05 12.53
CA TYR A 135 -3.09 -18.77 13.90
C TYR A 135 -2.86 -19.93 14.85
N ARG A 136 -2.68 -19.60 16.15
CA ARG A 136 -2.56 -20.59 17.23
C ARG A 136 -3.94 -20.96 17.77
N ARG A 137 -4.14 -22.23 18.00
CA ARG A 137 -5.30 -22.72 18.75
C ARG A 137 -4.95 -24.01 19.49
N GLN A 138 -5.14 -24.02 20.81
CA GLN A 138 -4.88 -25.18 21.67
C GLN A 138 -3.45 -25.74 21.51
N GLY A 139 -2.47 -24.84 21.42
CA GLY A 139 -1.05 -25.20 21.25
C GLY A 139 -0.63 -25.63 19.85
N ALA A 140 -1.54 -25.72 18.88
CA ALA A 140 -1.26 -26.06 17.50
C ALA A 140 -1.41 -24.87 16.55
N TRP A 141 -0.64 -24.87 15.47
CA TRP A 141 -0.79 -23.90 14.41
C TRP A 141 -1.81 -24.37 13.36
N LYS A 142 -2.58 -23.44 12.85
CA LYS A 142 -3.59 -23.65 11.81
C LYS A 142 -3.56 -22.52 10.80
N VAL A 143 -4.08 -22.77 9.60
CA VAL A 143 -4.42 -21.75 8.62
C VAL A 143 -5.94 -21.61 8.53
N ARG A 144 -6.44 -20.39 8.31
CA ARG A 144 -7.85 -20.10 8.03
C ARG A 144 -7.97 -19.18 6.82
N ALA A 145 -8.91 -19.51 5.92
CA ALA A 145 -9.34 -18.64 4.83
C ALA A 145 -10.22 -17.51 5.40
N VAL A 146 -9.80 -16.26 5.24
CA VAL A 146 -10.49 -15.09 5.83
C VAL A 146 -11.31 -14.35 4.78
N GLY A 147 -10.69 -13.77 3.77
CA GLY A 147 -11.38 -13.03 2.71
C GLY A 147 -12.12 -11.80 3.24
N GLN A 148 -11.53 -11.07 4.21
CA GLN A 148 -12.10 -9.84 4.75
C GLN A 148 -11.55 -8.64 3.99
N GLY A 149 -12.40 -7.99 3.18
CA GLY A 149 -12.05 -6.82 2.42
C GLY A 149 -12.25 -5.50 3.18
N TYR A 150 -11.48 -4.47 2.78
CA TYR A 150 -11.54 -3.11 3.31
C TYR A 150 -11.73 -2.12 2.15
N ALA A 151 -12.97 -1.64 1.99
CA ALA A 151 -13.30 -0.59 1.01
C ALA A 151 -12.77 0.79 1.46
N GLY A 152 -12.60 1.01 2.76
CA GLY A 152 -11.97 2.21 3.32
C GLY A 152 -10.45 2.22 3.24
N GLY A 153 -9.85 1.26 2.54
CA GLY A 153 -8.42 1.17 2.29
C GLY A 153 -7.58 1.00 3.57
N PHE A 154 -6.33 1.52 3.51
CA PHE A 154 -5.36 1.34 4.57
C PHE A 154 -5.79 1.95 5.91
N ALA A 155 -6.46 3.11 5.90
CA ALA A 155 -6.95 3.76 7.12
C ALA A 155 -7.94 2.87 7.90
N ALA A 156 -8.83 2.16 7.20
CA ALA A 156 -9.75 1.23 7.84
C ALA A 156 -9.04 0.01 8.43
N LEU A 157 -8.06 -0.55 7.71
CA LEU A 157 -7.25 -1.66 8.17
C LEU A 157 -6.47 -1.31 9.45
N VAL A 158 -5.76 -0.17 9.47
CA VAL A 158 -4.94 0.25 10.63
C VAL A 158 -5.81 0.59 11.84
N THR A 159 -6.95 1.21 11.63
CA THR A 159 -7.93 1.49 12.71
C THR A 159 -8.41 0.18 13.34
N ASP A 160 -8.74 -0.80 12.51
CA ASP A 160 -9.25 -2.10 12.96
C ASP A 160 -8.18 -2.90 13.74
N HIS A 161 -6.89 -2.71 13.42
CA HIS A 161 -5.79 -3.44 14.05
C HIS A 161 -5.00 -2.63 15.07
N GLY A 162 -5.35 -1.37 15.32
CA GLY A 162 -4.71 -0.51 16.32
C GLY A 162 -3.27 -0.11 15.95
N VAL A 163 -2.95 -0.06 14.67
CA VAL A 163 -1.70 0.54 14.19
C VAL A 163 -1.82 2.06 14.36
N SER A 164 -0.93 2.67 15.14
CA SER A 164 -0.89 4.12 15.27
C SER A 164 -0.25 4.71 14.02
N VAL A 165 -1.00 5.47 13.24
CA VAL A 165 -0.45 6.27 12.11
C VAL A 165 0.20 7.58 12.59
N ASP A 166 0.37 7.76 13.89
CA ASP A 166 0.91 8.99 14.50
C ASP A 166 2.44 9.14 14.37
N ASP A 167 3.15 8.11 13.90
CA ASP A 167 4.60 8.18 13.65
C ASP A 167 4.98 8.42 12.18
N ALA A 168 4.07 8.87 11.33
CA ALA A 168 4.48 9.52 10.11
C ALA A 168 5.21 10.82 10.50
N PRO A 169 6.49 11.03 10.09
CA PRO A 169 7.16 12.30 10.36
C PRO A 169 6.23 13.42 9.86
N PRO A 170 6.02 14.48 10.65
CA PRO A 170 5.15 15.58 10.24
C PRO A 170 5.61 16.04 8.85
N PRO A 171 4.68 16.33 7.93
CA PRO A 171 5.06 16.83 6.62
C PRO A 171 6.00 18.03 6.85
N PRO A 172 7.09 18.13 6.07
CA PRO A 172 8.03 19.24 6.24
C PRO A 172 7.22 20.54 6.27
N PRO A 173 7.50 21.47 7.22
CA PRO A 173 6.74 22.68 7.34
C PRO A 173 6.71 23.34 5.96
N THR A 174 5.52 23.54 5.43
CA THR A 174 5.34 24.35 4.22
C THR A 174 6.07 25.66 4.48
N PRO A 175 6.97 26.13 3.60
CA PRO A 175 7.63 27.40 3.78
C PRO A 175 6.54 28.44 3.99
N VAL A 176 6.42 28.93 5.21
CA VAL A 176 5.58 30.09 5.51
C VAL A 176 6.21 31.20 4.66
N ALA A 177 5.47 31.69 3.67
CA ALA A 177 5.91 32.80 2.86
C ALA A 177 6.35 33.90 3.86
N ALA A 178 7.61 34.28 3.79
CA ALA A 178 8.15 35.35 4.63
C ALA A 178 7.21 36.55 4.47
N PRO A 179 6.79 37.20 5.57
CA PRO A 179 6.00 38.41 5.46
C PRO A 179 6.76 39.39 4.58
N ALA A 180 6.07 39.91 3.56
CA ALA A 180 6.65 40.88 2.64
C ALA A 180 7.24 42.06 3.49
N PRO A 181 8.43 42.55 3.17
CA PRO A 181 9.01 43.65 3.88
C PRO A 181 8.04 44.84 3.82
N ILE A 182 7.68 45.33 5.01
CA ILE A 182 6.88 46.54 5.16
C ILE A 182 7.76 47.70 4.67
N THR A 183 7.49 48.20 3.47
CA THR A 183 8.09 49.45 2.99
C THR A 183 7.59 50.60 3.87
N PRO A 184 8.48 51.40 4.45
CA PRO A 184 8.04 52.61 5.15
C PRO A 184 7.37 53.61 4.18
N PRO A 185 6.40 54.40 4.60
CA PRO A 185 5.72 55.34 3.73
C PRO A 185 6.75 56.34 3.16
N SER A 186 6.86 56.38 1.83
CA SER A 186 7.68 57.34 1.11
C SER A 186 7.18 58.75 1.38
N SER A 187 8.04 59.56 1.95
CA SER A 187 7.85 61.02 2.03
C SER A 187 7.74 61.59 0.61
N VAL A 188 6.67 62.34 0.39
CA VAL A 188 6.38 63.01 -0.88
C VAL A 188 7.44 64.12 -1.10
N ALA A 189 8.31 63.94 -2.08
CA ALA A 189 9.15 64.98 -2.62
C ALA A 189 8.43 65.71 -3.76
N PRO A 190 8.59 67.04 -3.93
CA PRO A 190 7.85 67.80 -4.93
C PRO A 190 8.32 67.48 -6.36
N THR A 191 7.38 67.41 -7.25
CA THR A 191 7.51 67.12 -8.69
C THR A 191 8.31 68.23 -9.42
N PRO A 192 9.34 67.88 -10.22
CA PRO A 192 9.92 68.82 -11.21
C PRO A 192 9.06 68.79 -12.49
N PRO A 193 9.08 69.85 -13.30
CA PRO A 193 8.21 70.04 -14.44
C PRO A 193 8.55 69.09 -15.62
N ALA A 194 7.53 68.78 -16.36
CA ALA A 194 7.52 67.86 -17.49
C ALA A 194 8.43 68.30 -18.65
N TYR A 195 9.37 67.43 -19.05
CA TYR A 195 10.04 67.51 -20.35
C TYR A 195 9.36 66.52 -21.32
N ASN A 196 8.94 67.05 -22.50
CA ASN A 196 8.43 66.28 -23.59
C ASN A 196 9.48 65.29 -24.14
N GLN A 197 9.21 64.00 -24.11
CA GLN A 197 9.96 62.99 -24.86
C GLN A 197 9.21 62.65 -26.15
N PRO A 198 9.92 62.46 -27.26
CA PRO A 198 9.34 62.04 -28.53
C PRO A 198 8.96 60.50 -28.49
N PRO A 199 8.02 60.06 -29.34
CA PRO A 199 7.48 58.68 -29.31
C PRO A 199 8.54 57.68 -29.72
N GLN A 200 8.72 56.66 -28.88
CA GLN A 200 9.52 55.48 -29.22
C GLN A 200 8.67 54.51 -30.04
N GLN A 201 9.20 54.14 -31.20
CA GLN A 201 8.63 53.07 -32.06
C GLN A 201 8.83 51.70 -31.41
N GLN A 202 7.77 50.93 -31.26
CA GLN A 202 7.81 49.51 -30.90
C GLN A 202 8.31 48.66 -32.08
N PRO A 203 9.22 47.71 -31.86
CA PRO A 203 9.56 46.74 -32.90
C PRO A 203 8.45 45.70 -33.04
N SER A 204 7.97 45.50 -34.24
CA SER A 204 7.00 44.46 -34.61
C SER A 204 7.68 43.08 -34.61
N TYR A 205 7.16 42.17 -33.78
CA TYR A 205 7.57 40.76 -33.83
C TYR A 205 6.78 40.04 -34.92
N ASN A 206 7.52 39.56 -35.93
CA ASN A 206 6.99 38.64 -36.93
C ASN A 206 6.90 37.23 -36.35
N ALA A 207 5.72 36.65 -36.28
CA ALA A 207 5.53 35.24 -35.92
C ALA A 207 5.97 34.32 -37.07
N PRO A 208 6.61 33.16 -36.77
CA PRO A 208 6.98 32.19 -37.77
C PRO A 208 5.75 31.46 -38.38
N PRO A 209 5.86 30.98 -39.64
CA PRO A 209 4.73 30.35 -40.34
C PRO A 209 4.38 28.96 -39.77
N VAL A 210 3.08 28.69 -39.71
CA VAL A 210 2.50 27.41 -39.27
C VAL A 210 2.76 26.34 -40.34
N PRO A 211 3.21 25.12 -39.98
CA PRO A 211 3.40 24.04 -40.94
C PRO A 211 2.10 23.46 -41.44
N PRO A 212 2.02 22.96 -42.68
CA PRO A 212 0.81 22.43 -43.29
C PRO A 212 0.35 21.11 -42.66
N ALA A 213 -0.99 20.92 -42.59
CA ALA A 213 -1.62 19.72 -42.09
C ALA A 213 -1.36 18.50 -42.99
N PRO A 214 -1.24 17.27 -42.44
CA PRO A 214 -1.09 16.06 -43.23
C PRO A 214 -2.36 15.67 -44.00
N PRO A 215 -2.22 15.00 -45.16
CA PRO A 215 -3.35 14.62 -46.00
C PRO A 215 -4.21 13.52 -45.35
N ALA A 216 -5.54 13.64 -45.53
CA ALA A 216 -6.51 12.63 -45.14
C ALA A 216 -6.37 11.41 -46.06
N TYR A 217 -6.26 10.22 -45.47
CA TYR A 217 -6.41 8.95 -46.18
C TYR A 217 -7.89 8.57 -46.24
N ASN A 218 -8.32 8.31 -47.47
CA ASN A 218 -9.61 7.72 -47.80
C ASN A 218 -9.53 6.22 -47.66
#